data_2972dc906486a76b97d13c5b5c86cb99
#
_entry.id   2972dc906486a76b97d13c5b5c86cb99
#
_cell.length_a   1.000
_cell.length_b   1.000
_cell.length_c   1.000
_cell.angle_alpha   90.00
_cell.angle_beta   90.00
_cell.angle_gamma   90.00
#
_symmetry.space_group_name_H-M   'P 1'
#
loop_
_entity.id
_entity.type
_entity.pdbx_description
1 polymer ?
#
loop_
_entity_poly.entity_id
_entity_poly.type
_entity_poly.pdbx_seq_one_letter_code
_entity_poly.pdbx_strand_id
1 'polypeptide(L)'
;KTTHSLIVEARKHRPIYLAIAAISWFWFLGAAYLTQFPNFSKEVLLGDSSLVTLLLAVFTIGVALGSMLCEKLSSSQVELGIVPIGALGLSLFGVDLYSAIPHQPEIIHTWLTFLNAEGSFRVLIDLIGIGISGGIFIVPLYAFVQERAEPAFRARTIAVINIMNALFMVGSAITGMILLGMLGLEIPEFFLVLSIMNFVVCLYIFYQVDEFAIRFC
;
A
#
# COMPACT_ATOMS: atom_id res chain seq x y z
N LYS A 1 -15.11 24.67 -12.94
CA LYS A 1 -14.64 24.73 -11.55
C LYS A 1 -13.21 24.22 -11.53
N THR A 2 -12.28 24.97 -10.92
CA THR A 2 -10.86 24.61 -10.80
C THR A 2 -10.68 23.41 -9.86
N THR A 3 -9.64 22.59 -10.06
CA THR A 3 -9.25 21.46 -9.20
C THR A 3 -9.24 21.83 -7.71
N HIS A 4 -8.74 23.03 -7.39
CA HIS A 4 -8.73 23.57 -6.03
C HIS A 4 -10.15 23.67 -5.42
N SER A 5 -11.15 24.14 -6.18
CA SER A 5 -12.53 24.24 -5.66
C SER A 5 -13.18 22.89 -5.40
N LEU A 6 -12.80 21.84 -6.14
CA LEU A 6 -13.28 20.47 -5.92
C LEU A 6 -12.71 19.87 -4.63
N ILE A 7 -11.43 20.07 -4.36
CA ILE A 7 -10.77 19.61 -3.12
C ILE A 7 -11.34 20.35 -1.91
N VAL A 8 -11.56 21.67 -2.01
CA VAL A 8 -12.16 22.46 -0.92
C VAL A 8 -13.60 22.01 -0.64
N GLU A 9 -14.37 21.64 -1.66
CA GLU A 9 -15.74 21.14 -1.50
C GLU A 9 -15.76 19.76 -0.82
N ALA A 10 -14.83 18.87 -1.20
CA ALA A 10 -14.65 17.56 -0.56
C ALA A 10 -14.28 17.66 0.92
N ARG A 11 -13.50 18.66 1.32
CA ARG A 11 -13.13 18.92 2.73
C ARG A 11 -14.33 19.23 3.64
N LYS A 12 -15.46 19.65 3.10
CA LYS A 12 -16.69 19.92 3.90
C LYS A 12 -17.28 18.63 4.47
N HIS A 13 -17.03 17.50 3.82
CA HIS A 13 -17.45 16.17 4.28
C HIS A 13 -16.22 15.41 4.82
N ARG A 14 -15.81 15.76 6.03
CA ARG A 14 -14.59 15.27 6.69
C ARG A 14 -14.37 13.74 6.57
N PRO A 15 -15.36 12.85 6.78
CA PRO A 15 -15.13 11.41 6.63
C PRO A 15 -14.77 10.98 5.20
N ILE A 16 -15.46 11.53 4.19
CA ILE A 16 -15.17 11.24 2.77
C ILE A 16 -13.78 11.75 2.40
N TYR A 17 -13.40 12.95 2.84
CA TYR A 17 -12.08 13.50 2.55
C TYR A 17 -10.95 12.66 3.16
N LEU A 18 -11.11 12.19 4.40
CA LEU A 18 -10.14 11.33 5.07
C LEU A 18 -10.05 9.95 4.41
N ALA A 19 -11.17 9.39 3.96
CA ALA A 19 -11.16 8.16 3.16
C ALA A 19 -10.42 8.34 1.82
N ILE A 20 -10.63 9.47 1.12
CA ILE A 20 -9.89 9.80 -0.10
C ILE A 20 -8.40 9.96 0.19
N ALA A 21 -8.03 10.61 1.29
CA ALA A 21 -6.63 10.75 1.68
C ALA A 21 -5.98 9.39 2.00
N ALA A 22 -6.71 8.48 2.67
CA ALA A 22 -6.24 7.12 2.95
C ALA A 22 -6.08 6.30 1.65
N ILE A 23 -7.03 6.41 0.70
CA ILE A 23 -6.91 5.81 -0.64
C ILE A 23 -5.64 6.33 -1.34
N SER A 24 -5.43 7.64 -1.33
CA SER A 24 -4.27 8.25 -1.97
C SER A 24 -2.96 7.87 -1.29
N TRP A 25 -2.97 7.70 0.03
CA TRP A 25 -1.84 7.15 0.78
C TRP A 25 -1.49 5.72 0.36
N PHE A 26 -2.49 4.86 0.15
CA PHE A 26 -2.26 3.53 -0.41
C PHE A 26 -1.57 3.59 -1.78
N TRP A 27 -2.00 4.50 -2.66
CA TRP A 27 -1.36 4.68 -3.97
C TRP A 27 0.06 5.24 -3.86
N PHE A 28 0.34 6.07 -2.84
CA PHE A 28 1.71 6.49 -2.52
C PHE A 28 2.59 5.28 -2.20
N LEU A 29 2.16 4.42 -1.28
CA LEU A 29 2.90 3.20 -0.91
C LEU A 29 3.04 2.25 -2.10
N GLY A 30 1.94 1.99 -2.81
CA GLY A 30 1.93 1.10 -3.97
C GLY A 30 2.90 1.56 -5.06
N ALA A 31 2.93 2.86 -5.37
CA ALA A 31 3.88 3.42 -6.32
C ALA A 31 5.33 3.24 -5.85
N ALA A 32 5.61 3.49 -4.56
CA ALA A 32 6.94 3.31 -3.98
C ALA A 32 7.43 1.85 -4.09
N TYR A 33 6.60 0.89 -3.67
CA TYR A 33 6.95 -0.53 -3.75
C TYR A 33 7.13 -1.00 -5.19
N LEU A 34 6.15 -0.73 -6.07
CA LEU A 34 6.16 -1.22 -7.45
C LEU A 34 7.33 -0.66 -8.28
N THR A 35 7.73 0.58 -8.04
CA THR A 35 8.89 1.17 -8.73
C THR A 35 10.21 0.58 -8.26
N GLN A 36 10.30 0.10 -7.01
CA GLN A 36 11.53 -0.44 -6.45
C GLN A 36 11.62 -1.98 -6.54
N PHE A 37 10.56 -2.72 -6.81
CA PHE A 37 10.64 -4.17 -6.95
C PHE A 37 11.66 -4.67 -7.99
N PRO A 38 11.81 -4.04 -9.18
CA PRO A 38 12.85 -4.44 -10.11
C PRO A 38 14.26 -4.23 -9.54
N ASN A 39 14.52 -3.13 -8.86
CA ASN A 39 15.81 -2.84 -8.24
C ASN A 39 16.04 -3.74 -7.03
N PHE A 40 15.03 -3.94 -6.18
CA PHE A 40 15.08 -4.87 -5.05
C PHE A 40 15.45 -6.29 -5.49
N SER A 41 14.81 -6.79 -6.58
CA SER A 41 15.17 -8.08 -7.15
C SER A 41 16.62 -8.13 -7.61
N LYS A 42 17.08 -7.11 -8.37
CA LYS A 42 18.37 -7.14 -9.04
C LYS A 42 19.54 -6.80 -8.10
N GLU A 43 19.39 -5.80 -7.25
CA GLU A 43 20.47 -5.24 -6.44
C GLU A 43 20.56 -5.89 -5.06
N VAL A 44 19.40 -6.28 -4.48
CA VAL A 44 19.34 -6.84 -3.12
C VAL A 44 19.31 -8.36 -3.14
N LEU A 45 18.47 -8.95 -4.01
CA LEU A 45 18.32 -10.41 -4.10
C LEU A 45 19.20 -11.05 -5.18
N LEU A 46 19.98 -10.27 -5.93
CA LEU A 46 20.76 -10.70 -7.09
C LEU A 46 19.95 -11.56 -8.08
N GLY A 47 18.71 -11.15 -8.34
CA GLY A 47 17.78 -11.88 -9.20
C GLY A 47 17.81 -11.40 -10.65
N ASP A 48 17.50 -12.30 -11.55
CA ASP A 48 17.28 -11.97 -12.95
C ASP A 48 15.85 -11.41 -13.19
N SER A 49 15.48 -11.18 -14.45
CA SER A 49 14.14 -10.67 -14.80
C SER A 49 13.01 -11.64 -14.45
N SER A 50 13.28 -12.94 -14.33
CA SER A 50 12.28 -13.93 -13.94
C SER A 50 11.93 -13.82 -12.45
N LEU A 51 12.90 -13.46 -11.61
CA LEU A 51 12.65 -13.19 -10.19
C LEU A 51 11.83 -11.90 -10.01
N VAL A 52 12.10 -10.83 -10.78
CA VAL A 52 11.23 -9.62 -10.79
C VAL A 52 9.78 -10.00 -11.06
N THR A 53 9.55 -10.86 -12.06
CA THR A 53 8.21 -11.31 -12.42
C THR A 53 7.55 -12.11 -11.29
N LEU A 54 8.30 -12.97 -10.60
CA LEU A 54 7.81 -13.72 -9.44
C LEU A 54 7.38 -12.79 -8.31
N LEU A 55 8.21 -11.81 -7.94
CA LEU A 55 7.90 -10.87 -6.85
C LEU A 55 6.63 -10.06 -7.15
N LEU A 56 6.51 -9.55 -8.39
CA LEU A 56 5.32 -8.82 -8.83
C LEU A 56 4.07 -9.72 -8.85
N ALA A 57 4.20 -10.96 -9.30
CA ALA A 57 3.09 -11.92 -9.32
C ALA A 57 2.62 -12.26 -7.90
N VAL A 58 3.54 -12.55 -6.98
CA VAL A 58 3.23 -12.87 -5.57
C VAL A 58 2.52 -11.69 -4.90
N PHE A 59 3.04 -10.48 -5.07
CA PHE A 59 2.39 -9.27 -4.56
C PHE A 59 0.99 -9.09 -5.13
N THR A 60 0.81 -9.21 -6.45
CA THR A 60 -0.48 -9.05 -7.13
C THR A 60 -1.49 -10.09 -6.69
N ILE A 61 -1.08 -11.36 -6.56
CA ILE A 61 -1.90 -12.44 -6.01
C ILE A 61 -2.31 -12.09 -4.57
N GLY A 62 -1.39 -11.56 -3.76
CA GLY A 62 -1.70 -11.08 -2.42
C GLY A 62 -2.81 -10.04 -2.42
N VAL A 63 -2.71 -9.01 -3.27
CA VAL A 63 -3.76 -7.97 -3.39
C VAL A 63 -5.11 -8.57 -3.79
N ALA A 64 -5.12 -9.50 -4.74
CA ALA A 64 -6.36 -10.18 -5.16
C ALA A 64 -6.97 -10.98 -4.01
N LEU A 65 -6.17 -11.76 -3.29
CA LEU A 65 -6.63 -12.54 -2.12
C LEU A 65 -7.15 -11.63 -1.01
N GLY A 66 -6.45 -10.52 -0.72
CA GLY A 66 -6.89 -9.54 0.28
C GLY A 66 -8.21 -8.88 -0.09
N SER A 67 -8.42 -8.56 -1.37
CA SER A 67 -9.67 -8.01 -1.87
C SER A 67 -10.84 -9.00 -1.73
N MET A 68 -10.61 -10.28 -2.05
CA MET A 68 -11.62 -11.34 -1.88
C MET A 68 -11.93 -11.62 -0.40
N LEU A 69 -10.91 -11.58 0.47
CA LEU A 69 -11.09 -11.71 1.92
C LEU A 69 -11.92 -10.57 2.47
N CYS A 70 -11.69 -9.35 2.02
CA CYS A 70 -12.47 -8.18 2.40
C CYS A 70 -13.96 -8.38 2.09
N GLU A 71 -14.31 -8.84 0.89
CA GLU A 71 -15.70 -9.10 0.49
C GLU A 71 -16.38 -10.15 1.40
N LYS A 72 -15.66 -11.23 1.75
CA LYS A 72 -16.17 -12.27 2.65
C LYS A 72 -16.33 -11.81 4.10
N LEU A 73 -15.38 -11.03 4.61
CA LEU A 73 -15.39 -10.53 5.99
C LEU A 73 -16.45 -9.45 6.20
N SER A 74 -16.74 -8.66 5.18
CA SER A 74 -17.70 -7.57 5.26
C SER A 74 -19.19 -7.99 5.05
N SER A 75 -19.46 -9.28 4.78
CA SER A 75 -20.81 -9.80 4.56
C SER A 75 -21.65 -8.92 3.63
N SER A 76 -21.04 -8.37 2.58
CA SER A 76 -21.64 -7.42 1.62
C SER A 76 -22.05 -6.06 2.21
N GLN A 77 -21.58 -5.72 3.40
CA GLN A 77 -21.73 -4.38 4.00
C GLN A 77 -20.39 -3.66 4.03
N VAL A 78 -20.42 -2.33 3.96
CA VAL A 78 -19.18 -1.53 4.03
C VAL A 78 -18.72 -1.47 5.47
N GLU A 79 -17.79 -2.38 5.85
CA GLU A 79 -17.21 -2.41 7.19
C GLU A 79 -15.83 -1.72 7.20
N LEU A 80 -15.79 -0.48 7.65
CA LEU A 80 -14.54 0.25 7.85
C LEU A 80 -13.68 -0.32 8.99
N GLY A 81 -14.26 -1.14 9.87
CA GLY A 81 -13.56 -1.77 10.99
C GLY A 81 -12.39 -2.69 10.58
N ILE A 82 -12.38 -3.19 9.33
CA ILE A 82 -11.26 -4.03 8.84
C ILE A 82 -10.09 -3.22 8.27
N VAL A 83 -10.27 -1.92 7.99
CA VAL A 83 -9.20 -1.04 7.45
C VAL A 83 -7.98 -0.97 8.40
N PRO A 84 -8.12 -0.85 9.73
CA PRO A 84 -7.01 -0.91 10.67
C PRO A 84 -6.18 -2.18 10.57
N ILE A 85 -6.81 -3.34 10.33
CA ILE A 85 -6.12 -4.62 10.17
C ILE A 85 -5.22 -4.60 8.92
N GLY A 86 -5.77 -4.11 7.80
CA GLY A 86 -4.99 -3.92 6.57
C GLY A 86 -3.81 -2.95 6.78
N ALA A 87 -4.04 -1.85 7.47
CA ALA A 87 -3.01 -0.86 7.75
C ALA A 87 -1.88 -1.40 8.64
N LEU A 88 -2.22 -2.13 9.70
CA LEU A 88 -1.24 -2.79 10.57
C LEU A 88 -0.46 -3.86 9.81
N GLY A 89 -1.13 -4.67 9.00
CA GLY A 89 -0.48 -5.70 8.19
C GLY A 89 0.52 -5.11 7.20
N LEU A 90 0.18 -4.00 6.50
CA LEU A 90 1.12 -3.29 5.63
C LEU A 90 2.40 -2.87 6.37
N SER A 91 2.27 -2.39 7.61
CA SER A 91 3.41 -1.99 8.42
C SER A 91 4.21 -3.19 8.93
N LEU A 92 3.53 -4.23 9.45
CA LEU A 92 4.19 -5.40 10.03
C LEU A 92 4.99 -6.17 8.99
N PHE A 93 4.36 -6.55 7.87
CA PHE A 93 5.04 -7.28 6.79
C PHE A 93 6.11 -6.42 6.11
N GLY A 94 5.92 -5.10 6.02
CA GLY A 94 6.94 -4.22 5.46
C GLY A 94 8.17 -4.06 6.37
N VAL A 95 7.99 -4.07 7.71
CA VAL A 95 9.10 -4.11 8.67
C VAL A 95 9.78 -5.48 8.65
N ASP A 96 9.00 -6.57 8.58
CA ASP A 96 9.56 -7.93 8.53
C ASP A 96 10.37 -8.15 7.25
N LEU A 97 9.91 -7.62 6.12
CA LEU A 97 10.63 -7.68 4.84
C LEU A 97 12.05 -7.11 4.94
N TYR A 98 12.25 -6.02 5.71
CA TYR A 98 13.60 -5.50 5.98
C TYR A 98 14.50 -6.53 6.68
N SER A 99 13.92 -7.32 7.61
CA SER A 99 14.65 -8.36 8.37
C SER A 99 14.76 -9.69 7.63
N ALA A 100 13.96 -9.90 6.59
CA ALA A 100 13.88 -11.14 5.84
C ALA A 100 14.98 -11.31 4.77
N ILE A 101 15.71 -10.23 4.47
CA ILE A 101 16.67 -10.21 3.38
C ILE A 101 17.88 -11.11 3.72
N PRO A 102 18.19 -12.08 2.83
CA PRO A 102 19.35 -12.94 3.02
C PRO A 102 20.64 -12.12 3.05
N HIS A 103 21.52 -12.41 4.02
CA HIS A 103 22.83 -11.79 4.06
C HIS A 103 23.69 -12.32 2.91
N GLN A 104 24.01 -11.44 1.95
CA GLN A 104 24.91 -11.66 0.81
C GLN A 104 24.54 -12.90 -0.03
N PRO A 105 23.63 -12.78 -1.01
CA PRO A 105 23.48 -13.82 -2.02
C PRO A 105 24.76 -13.92 -2.84
N GLU A 106 25.36 -15.14 -2.95
CA GLU A 106 26.62 -15.36 -3.69
C GLU A 106 26.41 -15.63 -5.18
N ILE A 107 25.17 -15.88 -5.62
CA ILE A 107 24.82 -16.31 -6.98
C ILE A 107 23.62 -15.53 -7.52
N ILE A 108 23.62 -15.37 -8.84
CA ILE A 108 22.45 -14.79 -9.54
C ILE A 108 21.29 -15.80 -9.47
N HIS A 109 20.16 -15.34 -8.93
CA HIS A 109 18.98 -16.16 -8.77
C HIS A 109 18.01 -16.01 -9.96
N THR A 110 17.63 -17.15 -10.54
CA THR A 110 16.37 -17.27 -11.28
C THR A 110 15.21 -17.46 -10.28
N TRP A 111 13.97 -17.34 -10.72
CA TRP A 111 12.83 -17.61 -9.84
C TRP A 111 12.87 -19.01 -9.20
N LEU A 112 13.34 -20.05 -9.93
CA LEU A 112 13.47 -21.42 -9.42
C LEU A 112 14.58 -21.58 -8.38
N THR A 113 15.75 -21.01 -8.65
CA THR A 113 16.88 -21.07 -7.70
C THR A 113 16.59 -20.26 -6.46
N PHE A 114 15.88 -19.13 -6.59
CA PHE A 114 15.47 -18.33 -5.45
C PHE A 114 14.52 -19.09 -4.51
N LEU A 115 13.55 -19.84 -5.03
CA LEU A 115 12.65 -20.66 -4.20
C LEU A 115 13.40 -21.68 -3.31
N ASN A 116 14.59 -22.13 -3.73
CA ASN A 116 15.43 -23.05 -2.96
C ASN A 116 16.49 -22.32 -2.09
N ALA A 117 16.56 -21.00 -2.16
CA ALA A 117 17.49 -20.22 -1.36
C ALA A 117 17.00 -20.06 0.08
N GLU A 118 17.92 -20.03 1.03
CA GLU A 118 17.60 -19.77 2.43
C GLU A 118 17.00 -18.38 2.60
N GLY A 119 15.92 -18.27 3.37
CA GLY A 119 15.21 -17.02 3.60
C GLY A 119 14.24 -16.58 2.50
N SER A 120 14.25 -17.20 1.31
CA SER A 120 13.38 -16.82 0.17
C SER A 120 11.89 -16.86 0.50
N PHE A 121 11.44 -17.89 1.22
CA PHE A 121 10.04 -18.03 1.61
C PHE A 121 9.57 -16.91 2.53
N ARG A 122 10.44 -16.38 3.40
CA ARG A 122 10.09 -15.26 4.26
C ARG A 122 9.84 -14.00 3.43
N VAL A 123 10.71 -13.69 2.48
CA VAL A 123 10.53 -12.57 1.54
C VAL A 123 9.20 -12.71 0.77
N LEU A 124 8.87 -13.93 0.29
CA LEU A 124 7.62 -14.16 -0.44
C LEU A 124 6.39 -14.05 0.47
N ILE A 125 6.47 -14.54 1.72
CA ILE A 125 5.40 -14.39 2.72
C ILE A 125 5.17 -12.92 3.03
N ASP A 126 6.22 -12.12 3.18
CA ASP A 126 6.08 -10.70 3.44
C ASP A 126 5.46 -9.96 2.26
N LEU A 127 5.88 -10.25 1.03
CA LEU A 127 5.31 -9.64 -0.16
C LEU A 127 3.83 -10.01 -0.36
N ILE A 128 3.45 -11.26 -0.15
CA ILE A 128 2.05 -11.67 -0.22
C ILE A 128 1.25 -11.06 0.92
N GLY A 129 1.85 -10.97 2.12
CA GLY A 129 1.27 -10.33 3.30
C GLY A 129 1.01 -8.84 3.09
N ILE A 130 1.97 -8.11 2.50
CA ILE A 130 1.81 -6.71 2.08
C ILE A 130 0.67 -6.60 1.07
N GLY A 131 0.62 -7.49 0.07
CA GLY A 131 -0.44 -7.52 -0.94
C GLY A 131 -1.81 -7.75 -0.31
N ILE A 132 -1.98 -8.80 0.53
CA ILE A 132 -3.23 -9.11 1.22
C ILE A 132 -3.68 -7.92 2.08
N SER A 133 -2.76 -7.38 2.86
CA SER A 133 -3.04 -6.22 3.73
C SER A 133 -3.46 -5.01 2.92
N GLY A 134 -2.84 -4.79 1.77
CA GLY A 134 -3.21 -3.73 0.83
C GLY A 134 -4.62 -3.90 0.28
N GLY A 135 -5.00 -5.12 -0.11
CA GLY A 135 -6.36 -5.45 -0.56
C GLY A 135 -7.41 -5.18 0.53
N ILE A 136 -7.15 -5.66 1.76
CA ILE A 136 -8.01 -5.44 2.93
C ILE A 136 -8.13 -3.94 3.26
N PHE A 137 -7.07 -3.18 3.09
CA PHE A 137 -7.04 -1.74 3.37
C PHE A 137 -7.84 -0.94 2.34
N ILE A 138 -7.64 -1.20 1.04
CA ILE A 138 -8.11 -0.31 -0.02
C ILE A 138 -9.58 -0.53 -0.40
N VAL A 139 -10.05 -1.79 -0.39
CA VAL A 139 -11.40 -2.14 -0.89
C VAL A 139 -12.52 -1.47 -0.09
N PRO A 140 -12.55 -1.52 1.27
CA PRO A 140 -13.62 -0.90 2.05
C PRO A 140 -13.60 0.63 1.95
N LEU A 141 -12.43 1.23 1.75
CA LEU A 141 -12.32 2.68 1.57
C LEU A 141 -12.97 3.14 0.26
N TYR A 142 -12.74 2.43 -0.84
CA TYR A 142 -13.40 2.72 -2.11
C TYR A 142 -14.93 2.49 -2.01
N ALA A 143 -15.34 1.39 -1.40
CA ALA A 143 -16.76 1.10 -1.18
C ALA A 143 -17.45 2.21 -0.36
N PHE A 144 -16.82 2.63 0.74
CA PHE A 144 -17.32 3.72 1.59
C PHE A 144 -17.50 5.03 0.82
N VAL A 145 -16.48 5.44 0.04
CA VAL A 145 -16.57 6.69 -0.72
C VAL A 145 -17.65 6.60 -1.80
N GLN A 146 -17.82 5.45 -2.46
CA GLN A 146 -18.84 5.25 -3.48
C GLN A 146 -20.26 5.23 -2.90
N GLU A 147 -20.46 4.64 -1.73
CA GLU A 147 -21.74 4.59 -1.04
C GLU A 147 -22.18 5.98 -0.55
N ARG A 148 -21.24 6.74 0.05
CA ARG A 148 -21.50 8.06 0.63
C ARG A 148 -21.53 9.19 -0.40
N ALA A 149 -21.03 8.97 -1.61
CA ALA A 149 -21.05 9.97 -2.67
C ALA A 149 -22.48 10.11 -3.22
N GLU A 150 -23.04 11.32 -3.12
CA GLU A 150 -24.34 11.65 -3.73
C GLU A 150 -24.31 11.32 -5.24
N PRO A 151 -25.38 10.72 -5.79
CA PRO A 151 -25.43 10.30 -7.20
C PRO A 151 -25.07 11.43 -8.19
N ALA A 152 -25.53 12.66 -7.90
CA ALA A 152 -25.27 13.84 -8.73
C ALA A 152 -23.77 14.27 -8.70
N PHE A 153 -22.99 13.85 -7.69
CA PHE A 153 -21.59 14.26 -7.50
C PHE A 153 -20.58 13.11 -7.64
N ARG A 154 -21.02 11.88 -7.90
CA ARG A 154 -20.13 10.70 -8.00
C ARG A 154 -18.98 10.90 -8.99
N ALA A 155 -19.27 11.41 -10.19
CA ALA A 155 -18.23 11.67 -11.19
C ALA A 155 -17.17 12.69 -10.70
N ARG A 156 -17.59 13.69 -9.93
CA ARG A 156 -16.67 14.68 -9.34
C ARG A 156 -15.84 14.07 -8.22
N THR A 157 -16.44 13.22 -7.39
CA THR A 157 -15.74 12.50 -6.32
C THR A 157 -14.65 11.58 -6.91
N ILE A 158 -14.96 10.83 -7.97
CA ILE A 158 -13.98 10.00 -8.68
C ILE A 158 -12.84 10.87 -9.27
N ALA A 159 -13.17 12.03 -9.84
CA ALA A 159 -12.15 12.95 -10.35
C ALA A 159 -11.23 13.46 -9.23
N VAL A 160 -11.76 13.80 -8.04
CA VAL A 160 -10.97 14.19 -6.87
C VAL A 160 -10.05 13.05 -6.42
N ILE A 161 -10.56 11.82 -6.32
CA ILE A 161 -9.76 10.63 -5.97
C ILE A 161 -8.58 10.49 -6.95
N ASN A 162 -8.84 10.52 -8.25
CA ASN A 162 -7.80 10.34 -9.27
C ASN A 162 -6.73 11.45 -9.21
N ILE A 163 -7.13 12.69 -8.98
CA ILE A 163 -6.20 13.81 -8.83
C ILE A 163 -5.35 13.64 -7.57
N MET A 164 -5.98 13.31 -6.44
CA MET A 164 -5.28 13.09 -5.17
C MET A 164 -4.32 11.91 -5.28
N ASN A 165 -4.74 10.80 -5.89
CA ASN A 165 -3.89 9.63 -6.13
C ASN A 165 -2.66 10.02 -6.97
N ALA A 166 -2.85 10.76 -8.06
CA ALA A 166 -1.74 11.21 -8.90
C ALA A 166 -0.76 12.10 -8.13
N LEU A 167 -1.25 13.03 -7.31
CA LEU A 167 -0.40 13.89 -6.46
C LEU A 167 0.40 13.06 -5.45
N PHE A 168 -0.21 12.07 -4.82
CA PHE A 168 0.46 11.18 -3.86
C PHE A 168 1.49 10.27 -4.55
N MET A 169 1.22 9.78 -5.77
CA MET A 169 2.19 9.02 -6.56
C MET A 169 3.40 9.88 -6.95
N VAL A 170 3.19 11.14 -7.32
CA VAL A 170 4.29 12.11 -7.53
C VAL A 170 5.06 12.34 -6.25
N GLY A 171 4.36 12.53 -5.12
CA GLY A 171 4.98 12.63 -3.80
C GLY A 171 5.83 11.40 -3.45
N SER A 172 5.35 10.20 -3.80
CA SER A 172 6.10 8.95 -3.64
C SER A 172 7.40 8.95 -4.45
N ALA A 173 7.34 9.37 -5.71
CA ALA A 173 8.53 9.47 -6.55
C ALA A 173 9.56 10.47 -6.00
N ILE A 174 9.10 11.63 -5.50
CA ILE A 174 9.96 12.63 -4.84
C ILE A 174 10.57 12.04 -3.56
N THR A 175 9.79 11.33 -2.75
CA THR A 175 10.29 10.66 -1.54
C THR A 175 11.36 9.63 -1.88
N GLY A 176 11.15 8.81 -2.91
CA GLY A 176 12.15 7.87 -3.40
C GLY A 176 13.44 8.57 -3.85
N MET A 177 13.32 9.67 -4.60
CA MET A 177 14.48 10.46 -5.04
C MET A 177 15.27 11.03 -3.86
N ILE A 178 14.59 11.51 -2.82
CA ILE A 178 15.25 12.05 -1.63
C ILE A 178 15.91 10.93 -0.82
N LEU A 179 15.18 9.87 -0.49
CA LEU A 179 15.66 8.83 0.42
C LEU A 179 16.76 7.97 -0.24
N LEU A 180 16.52 7.50 -1.46
CA LEU A 180 17.49 6.66 -2.17
C LEU A 180 18.58 7.49 -2.85
N GLY A 181 18.20 8.60 -3.54
CA GLY A 181 19.14 9.36 -4.35
C GLY A 181 19.99 10.38 -3.56
N MET A 182 19.38 11.11 -2.62
CA MET A 182 20.10 12.18 -1.88
C MET A 182 20.65 11.70 -0.54
N LEU A 183 19.88 10.89 0.22
CA LEU A 183 20.30 10.37 1.52
C LEU A 183 21.07 9.06 1.41
N GLY A 184 21.04 8.40 0.24
CA GLY A 184 21.81 7.18 -0.02
C GLY A 184 21.33 5.97 0.75
N LEU A 185 20.02 5.93 1.13
CA LEU A 185 19.45 4.74 1.76
C LEU A 185 19.45 3.56 0.78
N GLU A 186 19.65 2.37 1.31
CA GLU A 186 19.46 1.14 0.56
C GLU A 186 17.96 0.84 0.39
N ILE A 187 17.59 0.01 -0.61
CA ILE A 187 16.20 -0.32 -0.90
C ILE A 187 15.48 -0.96 0.30
N PRO A 188 16.11 -1.87 1.08
CA PRO A 188 15.52 -2.40 2.30
C PRO A 188 15.19 -1.32 3.34
N GLU A 189 16.11 -0.39 3.56
CA GLU A 189 15.91 0.73 4.49
C GLU A 189 14.78 1.65 4.02
N PHE A 190 14.67 1.85 2.70
CA PHE A 190 13.56 2.58 2.10
C PHE A 190 12.21 1.91 2.41
N PHE A 191 12.10 0.58 2.26
CA PHE A 191 10.88 -0.15 2.61
C PHE A 191 10.57 -0.08 4.11
N LEU A 192 11.59 -0.12 4.97
CA LEU A 192 11.43 0.08 6.41
C LEU A 192 10.86 1.47 6.72
N VAL A 193 11.42 2.51 6.13
CA VAL A 193 10.93 3.90 6.31
C VAL A 193 9.48 4.03 5.85
N LEU A 194 9.11 3.45 4.70
CA LEU A 194 7.73 3.45 4.22
C LEU A 194 6.78 2.76 5.19
N SER A 195 7.21 1.65 5.80
CA SER A 195 6.40 0.88 6.74
C SER A 195 6.17 1.64 8.05
N ILE A 196 7.20 2.34 8.54
CA ILE A 196 7.09 3.23 9.71
C ILE A 196 6.20 4.44 9.38
N MET A 197 6.38 5.07 8.21
CA MET A 197 5.51 6.15 7.75
C MET A 197 4.04 5.71 7.66
N ASN A 198 3.80 4.49 7.13
CA ASN A 198 2.45 3.93 7.07
C ASN A 198 1.84 3.80 8.46
N PHE A 199 2.58 3.27 9.42
CA PHE A 199 2.10 3.13 10.80
C PHE A 199 1.71 4.49 11.40
N VAL A 200 2.55 5.51 11.24
CA VAL A 200 2.28 6.87 11.75
C VAL A 200 1.07 7.50 11.08
N VAL A 201 0.97 7.41 9.74
CA VAL A 201 -0.15 7.98 8.98
C VAL A 201 -1.46 7.28 9.35
N CYS A 202 -1.44 5.96 9.51
CA CYS A 202 -2.62 5.20 9.90
C CYS A 202 -3.07 5.53 11.32
N LEU A 203 -2.15 5.65 12.28
CA LEU A 203 -2.48 6.11 13.62
C LEU A 203 -3.14 7.50 13.59
N TYR A 204 -2.61 8.42 12.79
CA TYR A 204 -3.20 9.76 12.64
C TYR A 204 -4.60 9.70 12.06
N ILE A 205 -4.81 8.94 10.98
CA ILE A 205 -6.14 8.80 10.35
C ILE A 205 -7.14 8.18 11.32
N PHE A 206 -6.76 7.12 12.04
CA PHE A 206 -7.65 6.47 13.00
C PHE A 206 -7.99 7.35 14.20
N TYR A 207 -7.04 8.15 14.69
CA TYR A 207 -7.31 9.13 15.76
C TYR A 207 -8.28 10.23 15.33
N GLN A 208 -8.33 10.56 14.02
CA GLN A 208 -9.18 11.63 13.50
C GLN A 208 -10.60 11.20 13.13
N VAL A 209 -10.87 9.90 13.05
CA VAL A 209 -12.17 9.35 12.60
C VAL A 209 -12.71 8.38 13.65
N ASP A 210 -13.60 8.89 14.50
CA ASP A 210 -14.27 8.08 15.53
C ASP A 210 -15.03 6.88 14.94
N GLU A 211 -15.52 7.00 13.69
CA GLU A 211 -16.21 5.93 12.98
C GLU A 211 -15.31 4.71 12.71
N PHE A 212 -13.99 4.88 12.56
CA PHE A 212 -13.05 3.76 12.43
C PHE A 212 -12.78 3.06 13.77
N ALA A 213 -12.86 3.80 14.89
CA ALA A 213 -12.65 3.27 16.24
C ALA A 213 -13.91 2.59 16.80
N ILE A 214 -15.10 3.18 16.59
CA ILE A 214 -16.36 2.71 17.18
C ILE A 214 -16.86 1.41 16.56
N ARG A 215 -16.54 1.15 15.27
CA ARG A 215 -16.94 -0.11 14.60
C ARG A 215 -15.95 -1.26 14.82
N PHE A 216 -14.84 -1.01 15.50
CA PHE A 216 -13.85 -2.04 15.86
C PHE A 216 -14.16 -2.69 17.23
N CYS A 217 -14.97 -2.05 18.06
CA CYS A 217 -15.48 -2.58 19.34
C CYS A 217 -16.92 -3.14 19.15
#